data_dd9e2a8e9910105893b84fcb542dad2f
#
_entry.id   dd9e2a8e9910105893b84fcb542dad2f
#
_cell.length_a   1.000
_cell.length_b   1.000
_cell.length_c   1.000
_cell.angle_alpha   90.00
_cell.angle_beta   90.00
_cell.angle_gamma   90.00
#
_symmetry.space_group_name_H-M   'P 1'
#
loop_
_entity.id
_entity.type
_entity.pdbx_description
1 polymer ?
#
loop_
_entity_poly.entity_id
_entity_poly.type
_entity_poly.pdbx_seq_one_letter_code
_entity_poly.pdbx_strand_id
1 'polypeptide(L)'
;MRDETDVVVIGAGIVGLSTAYALSRQRPGIRVTVLEKEQGPARHQTGRNSGVIHSGVYYRPGSLKARYATRGAAEMVRFCAEHGIPHQVTGKLIVATGREELPRLHALVQRGRENGIPVRELGPSQIPAYEPEARGLAAIHVATTGICDYGTVARVLAESSKADIRYGAEAGLISRRLGRGVAVRTKDGTVVRGRVLVNCAGLQCDRVARLAGDDPKMRIVPFRGEYYELARPELVRGLVYPVPDPVFPFLGVHLTRGVDGGVHVGPNAVLAGAREGYSWPVVRPADLAGTLAWPGFWHLARRHAGYGLGEVGRSLSKAAFTRAVRRLLPAVREDDLVPAPAGVRAQAVLRDGTLVDDFLIRQGPGTVHVLNAPSPAATASLPIGREVARRVLGVLERG
;
A
#
# COMPACT_ATOMS: atom_id res chain seq x y z
N MET A 1 -1.31 -4.77 -36.22
CA MET A 1 -1.93 -3.81 -35.27
C MET A 1 -0.88 -2.78 -34.91
N ARG A 2 -1.20 -1.51 -34.90
CA ARG A 2 -0.21 -0.44 -34.58
C ARG A 2 0.08 -0.52 -33.08
N ASP A 3 1.28 -0.98 -32.70
CA ASP A 3 1.77 -0.97 -31.31
C ASP A 3 2.13 0.46 -30.85
N GLU A 4 1.37 1.45 -31.30
CA GLU A 4 1.53 2.86 -30.96
C GLU A 4 0.37 3.35 -30.10
N THR A 5 0.71 3.91 -28.95
CA THR A 5 -0.20 4.47 -27.97
C THR A 5 0.25 5.89 -27.56
N ASP A 6 -0.60 6.66 -26.89
CA ASP A 6 -0.16 7.95 -26.35
C ASP A 6 0.60 7.75 -25.05
N VAL A 7 0.16 6.80 -24.22
CA VAL A 7 0.74 6.54 -22.90
C VAL A 7 0.98 5.05 -22.68
N VAL A 8 2.20 4.68 -22.30
CA VAL A 8 2.53 3.33 -21.82
C VAL A 8 2.58 3.35 -20.29
N VAL A 9 1.74 2.58 -19.64
CA VAL A 9 1.74 2.41 -18.17
C VAL A 9 2.35 1.05 -17.83
N ILE A 10 3.32 1.00 -16.93
CA ILE A 10 3.90 -0.25 -16.43
C ILE A 10 3.32 -0.57 -15.07
N GLY A 11 2.61 -1.71 -14.99
CA GLY A 11 1.97 -2.27 -13.81
C GLY A 11 0.45 -2.07 -13.78
N ALA A 12 -0.30 -3.17 -13.72
CA ALA A 12 -1.75 -3.23 -13.50
C ALA A 12 -2.12 -3.44 -12.03
N GLY A 13 -1.34 -2.82 -11.13
CA GLY A 13 -1.74 -2.60 -9.75
C GLY A 13 -2.73 -1.43 -9.66
N ILE A 14 -3.32 -1.22 -8.47
CA ILE A 14 -4.37 -0.21 -8.28
C ILE A 14 -3.95 1.20 -8.69
N VAL A 15 -2.68 1.58 -8.52
CA VAL A 15 -2.17 2.92 -8.90
C VAL A 15 -2.08 3.06 -10.42
N GLY A 16 -1.58 2.05 -11.14
CA GLY A 16 -1.51 2.07 -12.60
C GLY A 16 -2.90 2.09 -13.23
N LEU A 17 -3.82 1.26 -12.73
CA LEU A 17 -5.19 1.19 -13.21
C LEU A 17 -5.98 2.48 -12.89
N SER A 18 -5.81 3.05 -11.69
CA SER A 18 -6.40 4.36 -11.36
C SER A 18 -5.85 5.47 -12.25
N THR A 19 -4.57 5.38 -12.67
CA THR A 19 -3.98 6.33 -13.60
C THR A 19 -4.58 6.19 -15.00
N ALA A 20 -4.70 4.96 -15.51
CA ALA A 20 -5.32 4.70 -16.81
C ALA A 20 -6.80 5.15 -16.81
N TYR A 21 -7.53 4.85 -15.75
CA TYR A 21 -8.91 5.32 -15.55
C TYR A 21 -9.00 6.85 -15.53
N ALA A 22 -8.12 7.53 -14.79
CA ALA A 22 -8.10 8.98 -14.72
C ALA A 22 -7.76 9.62 -16.07
N LEU A 23 -6.83 9.06 -16.83
CA LEU A 23 -6.48 9.51 -18.17
C LEU A 23 -7.67 9.42 -19.13
N SER A 24 -8.38 8.30 -19.14
CA SER A 24 -9.56 8.12 -20.01
C SER A 24 -10.70 9.08 -19.70
N ARG A 25 -10.81 9.52 -18.43
CA ARG A 25 -11.84 10.47 -17.98
C ARG A 25 -11.43 11.93 -18.24
N GLN A 26 -10.14 12.28 -18.09
CA GLN A 26 -9.66 13.65 -18.26
C GLN A 26 -9.42 14.00 -19.75
N ARG A 27 -9.09 13.02 -20.58
CA ARG A 27 -8.88 13.19 -22.01
C ARG A 27 -9.54 12.06 -22.80
N PRO A 28 -10.83 12.20 -23.15
CA PRO A 28 -11.52 11.23 -23.98
C PRO A 28 -10.77 10.98 -25.29
N GLY A 29 -10.64 9.71 -25.68
CA GLY A 29 -9.91 9.31 -26.90
C GLY A 29 -8.40 9.11 -26.72
N ILE A 30 -7.82 9.40 -25.56
CA ILE A 30 -6.41 9.07 -25.27
C ILE A 30 -6.20 7.55 -25.34
N ARG A 31 -5.17 7.14 -26.04
CA ARG A 31 -4.80 5.73 -26.15
C ARG A 31 -3.82 5.38 -25.03
N VAL A 32 -4.20 4.47 -24.17
CA VAL A 32 -3.37 3.99 -23.04
C VAL A 32 -3.16 2.50 -23.19
N THR A 33 -1.89 2.07 -23.18
CA THR A 33 -1.55 0.65 -23.06
C THR A 33 -0.92 0.41 -21.70
N VAL A 34 -1.48 -0.56 -20.95
CA VAL A 34 -0.96 -1.01 -19.66
C VAL A 34 -0.23 -2.32 -19.84
N LEU A 35 1.03 -2.40 -19.45
CA LEU A 35 1.84 -3.62 -19.48
C LEU A 35 1.95 -4.20 -18.07
N GLU A 36 1.44 -5.42 -17.90
CA GLU A 36 1.49 -6.16 -16.62
C GLU A 36 2.23 -7.48 -16.81
N LYS A 37 3.18 -7.76 -15.92
CA LYS A 37 4.00 -8.99 -15.99
C LYS A 37 3.24 -10.25 -15.60
N GLU A 38 2.20 -10.12 -14.77
CA GLU A 38 1.36 -11.23 -14.33
C GLU A 38 0.22 -11.51 -15.30
N GLN A 39 -0.44 -12.66 -15.13
CA GLN A 39 -1.58 -13.09 -15.96
C GLN A 39 -2.92 -12.43 -15.55
N GLY A 40 -2.86 -11.37 -14.77
CA GLY A 40 -4.04 -10.64 -14.32
C GLY A 40 -3.68 -9.44 -13.43
N PRO A 41 -4.65 -8.55 -13.15
CA PRO A 41 -4.40 -7.36 -12.34
C PRO A 41 -4.25 -7.71 -10.86
N ALA A 42 -3.68 -6.79 -10.09
CA ALA A 42 -3.68 -6.80 -8.62
C ALA A 42 -2.98 -8.01 -7.96
N ARG A 43 -2.06 -8.69 -8.62
CA ARG A 43 -1.43 -9.93 -8.10
C ARG A 43 -0.46 -9.72 -6.94
N HIS A 44 -0.02 -8.48 -6.72
CA HIS A 44 0.95 -8.13 -5.68
C HIS A 44 0.30 -7.28 -4.56
N GLN A 45 0.88 -6.13 -4.18
CA GLN A 45 0.44 -5.31 -3.05
C GLN A 45 -1.05 -4.98 -3.05
N THR A 46 -1.66 -4.81 -4.23
CA THR A 46 -3.09 -4.50 -4.38
C THR A 46 -4.00 -5.64 -3.94
N GLY A 47 -3.67 -6.88 -4.28
CA GLY A 47 -4.44 -8.06 -3.88
C GLY A 47 -3.94 -8.73 -2.59
N ARG A 48 -2.92 -8.15 -1.92
CA ARG A 48 -2.29 -8.70 -0.71
C ARG A 48 -2.13 -7.64 0.37
N ASN A 49 -3.24 -7.00 0.71
CA ASN A 49 -3.33 -5.98 1.76
C ASN A 49 -4.53 -6.27 2.66
N SER A 50 -4.70 -5.46 3.70
CA SER A 50 -5.76 -5.65 4.70
C SER A 50 -7.16 -5.19 4.28
N GLY A 51 -7.37 -4.72 3.07
CA GLY A 51 -8.69 -4.25 2.60
C GLY A 51 -9.19 -2.96 3.24
N VAL A 52 -8.40 -2.28 4.05
CA VAL A 52 -8.85 -1.11 4.83
C VAL A 52 -8.92 0.15 3.98
N ILE A 53 -10.07 0.83 4.03
CA ILE A 53 -10.25 2.21 3.57
C ILE A 53 -9.84 3.14 4.73
N HIS A 54 -8.60 3.64 4.67
CA HIS A 54 -8.00 4.44 5.74
C HIS A 54 -8.55 5.85 5.80
N SER A 55 -8.98 6.31 6.97
CA SER A 55 -9.48 7.68 7.21
C SER A 55 -8.40 8.78 7.06
N GLY A 56 -7.13 8.45 7.31
CA GLY A 56 -6.03 9.43 7.31
C GLY A 56 -5.57 9.89 8.68
N VAL A 57 -6.12 9.38 9.77
CA VAL A 57 -5.86 9.82 11.17
C VAL A 57 -4.38 9.75 11.59
N TYR A 58 -3.61 8.82 11.01
CA TYR A 58 -2.19 8.64 11.33
C TYR A 58 -1.25 9.63 10.64
N TYR A 59 -1.69 10.28 9.55
CA TYR A 59 -0.77 10.99 8.66
C TYR A 59 -0.58 12.44 9.09
N ARG A 60 0.66 12.93 8.91
CA ARG A 60 1.01 14.31 9.25
C ARG A 60 0.14 15.29 8.46
N PRO A 61 -0.52 16.24 9.11
CA PRO A 61 -1.30 17.27 8.45
C PRO A 61 -0.50 17.98 7.36
N GLY A 62 -1.15 18.27 6.23
CA GLY A 62 -0.53 18.89 5.06
C GLY A 62 0.27 17.94 4.15
N SER A 63 0.62 16.73 4.58
CA SER A 63 1.29 15.73 3.74
C SER A 63 0.39 15.25 2.60
N LEU A 64 1.00 14.70 1.53
CA LEU A 64 0.23 14.08 0.43
C LEU A 64 -0.57 12.89 0.94
N LYS A 65 0.00 12.09 1.85
CA LYS A 65 -0.72 10.98 2.50
C LYS A 65 -1.99 11.45 3.19
N ALA A 66 -1.92 12.50 4.02
CA ALA A 66 -3.10 13.02 4.72
C ALA A 66 -4.17 13.49 3.72
N ARG A 67 -3.77 14.35 2.79
CA ARG A 67 -4.67 14.94 1.77
C ARG A 67 -5.32 13.88 0.89
N TYR A 68 -4.53 12.92 0.39
CA TYR A 68 -5.05 11.89 -0.52
C TYR A 68 -5.78 10.77 0.21
N ALA A 69 -5.42 10.44 1.46
CA ALA A 69 -6.17 9.46 2.25
C ALA A 69 -7.56 9.98 2.61
N THR A 70 -7.66 11.19 3.15
CA THR A 70 -8.94 11.77 3.57
C THR A 70 -9.90 11.90 2.38
N ARG A 71 -9.41 12.47 1.26
CA ARG A 71 -10.19 12.59 0.05
C ARG A 71 -10.50 11.22 -0.58
N GLY A 72 -9.48 10.35 -0.63
CA GLY A 72 -9.58 9.02 -1.24
C GLY A 72 -10.51 8.09 -0.48
N ALA A 73 -10.64 8.22 0.84
CA ALA A 73 -11.58 7.42 1.63
C ALA A 73 -13.03 7.64 1.17
N ALA A 74 -13.46 8.88 1.10
CA ALA A 74 -14.82 9.21 0.66
C ALA A 74 -15.06 8.82 -0.81
N GLU A 75 -14.05 9.02 -1.67
CA GLU A 75 -14.16 8.67 -3.09
C GLU A 75 -14.18 7.15 -3.29
N MET A 76 -13.39 6.39 -2.51
CA MET A 76 -13.36 4.93 -2.62
C MET A 76 -14.68 4.31 -2.18
N VAL A 77 -15.27 4.79 -1.07
CA VAL A 77 -16.60 4.35 -0.63
C VAL A 77 -17.64 4.59 -1.73
N ARG A 78 -17.64 5.80 -2.32
CA ARG A 78 -18.54 6.15 -3.41
C ARG A 78 -18.31 5.30 -4.66
N PHE A 79 -17.04 5.11 -5.05
CA PHE A 79 -16.69 4.26 -6.19
C PHE A 79 -17.15 2.81 -5.98
N CYS A 80 -16.96 2.27 -4.77
CA CYS A 80 -17.44 0.93 -4.45
C CYS A 80 -18.98 0.85 -4.53
N ALA A 81 -19.69 1.84 -4.01
CA ALA A 81 -21.15 1.89 -4.07
C ALA A 81 -21.67 1.98 -5.52
N GLU A 82 -21.09 2.88 -6.33
CA GLU A 82 -21.46 3.08 -7.74
C GLU A 82 -21.25 1.83 -8.61
N HIS A 83 -20.27 0.99 -8.25
CA HIS A 83 -19.91 -0.20 -9.02
C HIS A 83 -20.32 -1.52 -8.35
N GLY A 84 -21.12 -1.49 -7.29
CA GLY A 84 -21.57 -2.70 -6.59
C GLY A 84 -20.43 -3.52 -5.96
N ILE A 85 -19.31 -2.88 -5.61
CA ILE A 85 -18.15 -3.54 -5.00
C ILE A 85 -18.42 -3.74 -3.50
N PRO A 86 -18.19 -4.95 -2.95
CA PRO A 86 -18.34 -5.19 -1.52
C PRO A 86 -17.49 -4.23 -0.69
N HIS A 87 -18.15 -3.46 0.16
CA HIS A 87 -17.50 -2.50 1.06
C HIS A 87 -18.39 -2.22 2.28
N GLN A 88 -17.78 -1.77 3.35
CA GLN A 88 -18.48 -1.36 4.56
C GLN A 88 -17.70 -0.27 5.29
N VAL A 89 -18.41 0.76 5.80
CA VAL A 89 -17.84 1.75 6.73
C VAL A 89 -18.11 1.25 8.15
N THR A 90 -17.09 0.60 8.72
CA THR A 90 -17.18 -0.06 10.04
C THR A 90 -16.75 0.82 11.20
N GLY A 91 -16.06 1.92 10.91
CA GLY A 91 -15.26 2.61 11.91
C GLY A 91 -14.00 1.82 12.28
N LYS A 92 -13.18 2.40 13.15
CA LYS A 92 -11.98 1.79 13.70
C LYS A 92 -11.75 2.23 15.13
N LEU A 93 -11.39 1.30 16.01
CA LEU A 93 -10.84 1.57 17.33
C LEU A 93 -9.31 1.63 17.27
N ILE A 94 -8.72 2.65 17.91
CA ILE A 94 -7.30 2.70 18.24
C ILE A 94 -7.21 2.72 19.76
N VAL A 95 -6.60 1.67 20.32
CA VAL A 95 -6.67 1.36 21.76
C VAL A 95 -5.29 1.55 22.39
N ALA A 96 -5.24 2.34 23.46
CA ALA A 96 -4.08 2.44 24.34
C ALA A 96 -4.18 1.38 25.44
N THR A 97 -3.19 0.49 25.49
CA THR A 97 -3.10 -0.62 26.46
C THR A 97 -2.12 -0.33 27.60
N GLY A 98 -1.22 0.64 27.40
CA GLY A 98 -0.24 1.10 28.37
C GLY A 98 -0.34 2.60 28.66
N ARG A 99 0.09 3.03 29.84
CA ARG A 99 0.08 4.47 30.21
C ARG A 99 0.97 5.32 29.32
N GLU A 100 2.07 4.76 28.83
CA GLU A 100 3.02 5.38 27.91
C GLU A 100 2.42 5.64 26.51
N GLU A 101 1.31 4.99 26.18
CA GLU A 101 0.59 5.15 24.92
C GLU A 101 -0.42 6.32 24.96
N LEU A 102 -0.86 6.76 26.17
CA LEU A 102 -1.88 7.80 26.31
C LEU A 102 -1.48 9.16 25.68
N PRO A 103 -0.27 9.70 25.87
CA PRO A 103 0.13 10.93 25.19
C PRO A 103 0.11 10.82 23.67
N ARG A 104 0.47 9.63 23.13
CA ARG A 104 0.45 9.35 21.70
C ARG A 104 -0.99 9.25 21.17
N LEU A 105 -1.90 8.68 21.96
CA LEU A 105 -3.33 8.62 21.63
C LEU A 105 -3.92 10.04 21.52
N HIS A 106 -3.63 10.92 22.49
CA HIS A 106 -4.05 12.32 22.46
C HIS A 106 -3.47 13.07 21.25
N ALA A 107 -2.21 12.82 20.89
CA ALA A 107 -1.61 13.38 19.69
C ALA A 107 -2.34 12.93 18.41
N LEU A 108 -2.86 11.70 18.37
CA LEU A 108 -3.69 11.22 17.25
C LEU A 108 -5.05 11.93 17.18
N VAL A 109 -5.65 12.27 18.32
CA VAL A 109 -6.90 13.06 18.37
C VAL A 109 -6.67 14.43 17.72
N GLN A 110 -5.61 15.13 18.12
CA GLN A 110 -5.28 16.42 17.54
C GLN A 110 -5.02 16.34 16.05
N ARG A 111 -4.22 15.34 15.63
CA ARG A 111 -3.93 15.09 14.23
C ARG A 111 -5.19 14.76 13.42
N GLY A 112 -6.12 13.99 14.00
CA GLY A 112 -7.42 13.70 13.39
C GLY A 112 -8.22 14.99 13.15
N ARG A 113 -8.30 15.86 14.16
CA ARG A 113 -8.98 17.16 14.08
C ARG A 113 -8.36 18.07 13.00
N GLU A 114 -7.03 18.17 12.96
CA GLU A 114 -6.29 18.95 11.96
C GLU A 114 -6.49 18.42 10.54
N ASN A 115 -6.67 17.12 10.38
CA ASN A 115 -6.99 16.48 9.09
C ASN A 115 -8.49 16.49 8.75
N GLY A 116 -9.34 17.12 9.58
CA GLY A 116 -10.78 17.17 9.37
C GLY A 116 -11.50 15.82 9.56
N ILE A 117 -10.91 14.92 10.34
CA ILE A 117 -11.44 13.57 10.57
C ILE A 117 -12.19 13.56 11.92
N PRO A 118 -13.47 13.12 11.95
CA PRO A 118 -14.20 12.99 13.19
C PRO A 118 -13.60 11.87 14.04
N VAL A 119 -13.11 12.25 15.23
CA VAL A 119 -12.50 11.33 16.21
C VAL A 119 -13.24 11.48 17.51
N ARG A 120 -13.69 10.35 18.09
CA ARG A 120 -14.32 10.28 19.39
C ARG A 120 -13.39 9.60 20.39
N GLU A 121 -13.11 10.27 21.49
CA GLU A 121 -12.33 9.74 22.61
C GLU A 121 -13.24 8.86 23.48
N LEU A 122 -12.71 7.73 23.95
CA LEU A 122 -13.43 6.72 24.72
C LEU A 122 -12.65 6.36 25.99
N GLY A 123 -13.34 6.35 27.12
CA GLY A 123 -12.82 5.77 28.35
C GLY A 123 -12.91 4.23 28.34
N PRO A 124 -12.27 3.56 29.32
CA PRO A 124 -12.21 2.09 29.38
C PRO A 124 -13.57 1.41 29.34
N SER A 125 -14.57 1.95 30.03
CA SER A 125 -15.93 1.41 30.10
C SER A 125 -16.72 1.55 28.79
N GLN A 126 -16.29 2.43 27.88
CA GLN A 126 -16.96 2.69 26.61
C GLN A 126 -16.42 1.82 25.47
N ILE A 127 -15.21 1.28 25.59
CA ILE A 127 -14.57 0.43 24.57
C ILE A 127 -15.45 -0.78 24.20
N PRO A 128 -16.03 -1.54 25.17
CA PRO A 128 -16.84 -2.72 24.85
C PRO A 128 -18.12 -2.44 24.07
N ALA A 129 -18.62 -1.20 24.07
CA ALA A 129 -19.78 -0.83 23.26
C ALA A 129 -19.49 -0.93 21.75
N TYR A 130 -18.22 -0.70 21.34
CA TYR A 130 -17.75 -0.82 19.96
C TYR A 130 -17.19 -2.21 19.67
N GLU A 131 -16.31 -2.69 20.53
CA GLU A 131 -15.62 -3.99 20.41
C GLU A 131 -15.67 -4.70 21.76
N PRO A 132 -16.62 -5.66 21.95
CA PRO A 132 -16.90 -6.27 23.26
C PRO A 132 -15.69 -6.94 23.92
N GLU A 133 -14.82 -7.53 23.10
CA GLU A 133 -13.64 -8.27 23.57
C GLU A 133 -12.39 -7.40 23.69
N ALA A 134 -12.40 -6.17 23.15
CA ALA A 134 -11.26 -5.27 23.25
C ALA A 134 -11.12 -4.69 24.66
N ARG A 135 -9.89 -4.56 25.11
CA ARG A 135 -9.56 -3.98 26.43
C ARG A 135 -8.43 -2.96 26.29
N GLY A 136 -8.53 -1.88 27.05
CA GLY A 136 -7.52 -0.82 27.10
C GLY A 136 -7.81 0.22 28.16
N LEU A 137 -6.85 1.12 28.38
CA LEU A 137 -6.96 2.24 29.31
C LEU A 137 -7.74 3.42 28.72
N ALA A 138 -7.68 3.59 27.40
CA ALA A 138 -8.43 4.56 26.62
C ALA A 138 -8.43 4.13 25.16
N ALA A 139 -9.34 4.67 24.36
CA ALA A 139 -9.34 4.46 22.93
C ALA A 139 -9.83 5.69 22.18
N ILE A 140 -9.60 5.72 20.86
CA ILE A 140 -10.32 6.61 19.96
C ILE A 140 -11.09 5.80 18.93
N HIS A 141 -12.29 6.25 18.65
CA HIS A 141 -13.12 5.73 17.55
C HIS A 141 -13.07 6.68 16.37
N VAL A 142 -12.73 6.15 15.18
CA VAL A 142 -12.65 6.87 13.92
C VAL A 142 -13.72 6.34 12.99
N ALA A 143 -14.87 7.01 12.94
CA ALA A 143 -16.07 6.51 12.27
C ALA A 143 -15.95 6.37 10.74
N THR A 144 -15.08 7.15 10.09
CA THR A 144 -14.92 7.20 8.63
C THR A 144 -13.99 6.13 8.05
N THR A 145 -13.49 5.21 8.88
CA THR A 145 -12.69 4.08 8.40
C THR A 145 -13.61 2.98 7.89
N GLY A 146 -13.23 2.35 6.79
CA GLY A 146 -14.01 1.27 6.19
C GLY A 146 -13.12 0.14 5.68
N ILE A 147 -13.77 -0.81 5.01
CA ILE A 147 -13.16 -1.97 4.35
C ILE A 147 -13.74 -2.14 2.96
N CYS A 148 -12.96 -2.67 2.03
CA CYS A 148 -13.42 -3.08 0.70
C CYS A 148 -12.50 -4.16 0.10
N ASP A 149 -12.96 -4.82 -0.95
CA ASP A 149 -12.14 -5.71 -1.77
C ASP A 149 -11.38 -4.91 -2.84
N TYR A 150 -10.10 -4.58 -2.56
CA TYR A 150 -9.25 -3.87 -3.52
C TYR A 150 -8.89 -4.69 -4.76
N GLY A 151 -9.00 -6.01 -4.71
CA GLY A 151 -8.86 -6.86 -5.89
C GLY A 151 -9.99 -6.60 -6.88
N THR A 152 -11.23 -6.54 -6.38
CA THR A 152 -12.41 -6.18 -7.17
C THR A 152 -12.36 -4.71 -7.63
N VAL A 153 -11.95 -3.77 -6.78
CA VAL A 153 -11.72 -2.37 -7.20
C VAL A 153 -10.76 -2.31 -8.39
N ALA A 154 -9.65 -3.05 -8.35
CA ALA A 154 -8.68 -3.05 -9.44
C ALA A 154 -9.26 -3.63 -10.74
N ARG A 155 -10.06 -4.71 -10.67
CA ARG A 155 -10.74 -5.27 -11.84
C ARG A 155 -11.71 -4.27 -12.48
N VAL A 156 -12.53 -3.63 -11.67
CA VAL A 156 -13.48 -2.61 -12.15
C VAL A 156 -12.75 -1.40 -12.76
N LEU A 157 -11.64 -0.96 -12.16
CA LEU A 157 -10.80 0.09 -12.74
C LEU A 157 -10.20 -0.33 -14.08
N ALA A 158 -9.76 -1.58 -14.23
CA ALA A 158 -9.25 -2.11 -15.48
C ALA A 158 -10.31 -2.04 -16.59
N GLU A 159 -11.50 -2.56 -16.32
CA GLU A 159 -12.64 -2.56 -17.26
C GLU A 159 -13.08 -1.13 -17.61
N SER A 160 -13.18 -0.25 -16.61
CA SER A 160 -13.66 1.12 -16.77
C SER A 160 -12.62 2.06 -17.42
N SER A 161 -11.34 1.70 -17.43
CA SER A 161 -10.26 2.54 -17.95
C SER A 161 -10.26 2.65 -19.47
N LYS A 162 -10.86 1.69 -20.19
CA LYS A 162 -10.81 1.55 -21.65
C LYS A 162 -9.39 1.44 -22.20
N ALA A 163 -8.41 1.12 -21.37
CA ALA A 163 -7.03 0.91 -21.76
C ALA A 163 -6.83 -0.46 -22.41
N ASP A 164 -5.87 -0.57 -23.33
CA ASP A 164 -5.36 -1.84 -23.82
C ASP A 164 -4.44 -2.44 -22.73
N ILE A 165 -4.94 -3.43 -21.98
CA ILE A 165 -4.20 -4.06 -20.89
C ILE A 165 -3.62 -5.38 -21.36
N ARG A 166 -2.28 -5.47 -21.38
CA ARG A 166 -1.55 -6.66 -21.83
C ARG A 166 -0.95 -7.37 -20.63
N TYR A 167 -1.47 -8.53 -20.33
CA TYR A 167 -0.98 -9.43 -19.27
C TYR A 167 0.15 -10.32 -19.78
N GLY A 168 1.01 -10.81 -18.88
CA GLY A 168 2.22 -11.56 -19.24
C GLY A 168 3.32 -10.70 -19.89
N ALA A 169 3.12 -9.38 -19.96
CA ALA A 169 3.95 -8.43 -20.68
C ALA A 169 4.97 -7.74 -19.75
N GLU A 170 5.99 -8.48 -19.29
CA GLU A 170 7.05 -7.93 -18.45
C GLU A 170 7.99 -7.02 -19.23
N ALA A 171 8.15 -5.77 -18.80
CA ALA A 171 9.08 -4.82 -19.41
C ALA A 171 10.55 -5.29 -19.23
N GLY A 172 11.25 -5.52 -20.35
CA GLY A 172 12.63 -5.98 -20.37
C GLY A 172 13.62 -4.87 -20.73
N LEU A 173 13.29 -4.02 -21.71
CA LEU A 173 14.11 -2.90 -22.15
C LEU A 173 13.23 -1.67 -22.40
N ILE A 174 13.70 -0.52 -21.95
CA ILE A 174 13.04 0.76 -22.22
C ILE A 174 14.02 1.68 -22.92
N SER A 175 13.65 2.14 -24.12
CA SER A 175 14.43 3.14 -24.87
C SER A 175 13.64 4.42 -25.00
N ARG A 176 14.31 5.55 -24.78
CA ARG A 176 13.75 6.90 -24.94
C ARG A 176 14.53 7.64 -26.01
N ARG A 177 13.82 8.35 -26.87
CA ARG A 177 14.42 9.30 -27.83
C ARG A 177 13.75 10.64 -27.62
N LEU A 178 14.55 11.66 -27.30
CA LEU A 178 14.05 13.03 -27.18
C LEU A 178 13.28 13.43 -28.46
N GLY A 179 12.06 13.91 -28.27
CA GLY A 179 11.14 14.27 -29.36
C GLY A 179 10.52 13.10 -30.14
N ARG A 180 10.86 11.83 -29.81
CA ARG A 180 10.32 10.63 -30.50
C ARG A 180 9.59 9.65 -29.56
N GLY A 181 9.40 10.03 -28.29
CA GLY A 181 8.69 9.22 -27.29
C GLY A 181 9.52 8.08 -26.70
N VAL A 182 8.83 7.05 -26.22
CA VAL A 182 9.36 5.88 -25.52
C VAL A 182 8.99 4.59 -26.26
N ALA A 183 9.88 3.62 -26.27
CA ALA A 183 9.60 2.26 -26.71
C ALA A 183 9.92 1.29 -25.57
N VAL A 184 8.97 0.48 -25.21
CA VAL A 184 9.10 -0.60 -24.21
C VAL A 184 9.12 -1.92 -24.96
N ARG A 185 10.22 -2.67 -24.82
CA ARG A 185 10.29 -4.06 -25.27
C ARG A 185 10.04 -4.96 -24.08
N THR A 186 9.06 -5.80 -24.19
CA THR A 186 8.75 -6.83 -23.21
C THR A 186 9.71 -8.01 -23.32
N LYS A 187 9.77 -8.88 -22.32
CA LYS A 187 10.67 -10.04 -22.32
C LYS A 187 10.36 -11.05 -23.42
N ASP A 188 9.10 -11.14 -23.88
CA ASP A 188 8.68 -11.95 -25.02
C ASP A 188 9.04 -11.36 -26.38
N GLY A 189 9.65 -10.16 -26.40
CA GLY A 189 10.10 -9.48 -27.61
C GLY A 189 9.11 -8.48 -28.20
N THR A 190 7.87 -8.41 -27.71
CA THR A 190 6.87 -7.43 -28.16
C THR A 190 7.34 -6.01 -27.88
N VAL A 191 7.11 -5.09 -28.80
CA VAL A 191 7.52 -3.67 -28.66
C VAL A 191 6.29 -2.77 -28.69
N VAL A 192 6.07 -2.03 -27.60
CA VAL A 192 5.02 -1.02 -27.49
C VAL A 192 5.66 0.36 -27.51
N ARG A 193 5.17 1.26 -28.40
CA ARG A 193 5.64 2.63 -28.53
C ARG A 193 4.60 3.61 -28.02
N GLY A 194 5.06 4.61 -27.25
CA GLY A 194 4.21 5.66 -26.74
C GLY A 194 4.93 7.00 -26.67
N ARG A 195 4.18 8.05 -26.42
CA ARG A 195 4.76 9.41 -26.22
C ARG A 195 5.27 9.60 -24.81
N VAL A 196 4.58 8.99 -23.81
CA VAL A 196 4.92 9.10 -22.39
C VAL A 196 4.92 7.72 -21.74
N LEU A 197 5.91 7.47 -20.88
CA LEU A 197 5.99 6.32 -19.99
C LEU A 197 5.49 6.68 -18.60
N VAL A 198 4.61 5.86 -18.03
CA VAL A 198 4.19 5.92 -16.63
C VAL A 198 4.66 4.66 -15.91
N ASN A 199 5.49 4.83 -14.90
CA ASN A 199 5.97 3.73 -14.08
C ASN A 199 5.15 3.61 -12.80
N CYS A 200 4.27 2.63 -12.76
CA CYS A 200 3.48 2.21 -11.60
C CYS A 200 3.83 0.78 -11.15
N ALA A 201 5.10 0.37 -11.32
CA ALA A 201 5.56 -1.01 -11.13
C ALA A 201 5.73 -1.44 -9.65
N GLY A 202 5.24 -0.67 -8.68
CA GLY A 202 5.19 -1.03 -7.26
C GLY A 202 6.53 -1.52 -6.72
N LEU A 203 6.63 -2.81 -6.38
CA LEU A 203 7.87 -3.47 -5.88
C LEU A 203 9.06 -3.35 -6.85
N GLN A 204 8.83 -3.11 -8.13
CA GLN A 204 9.87 -3.02 -9.17
C GLN A 204 10.09 -1.57 -9.66
N CYS A 205 9.45 -0.56 -9.07
CA CYS A 205 9.41 0.81 -9.59
C CYS A 205 10.79 1.46 -9.73
N ASP A 206 11.71 1.21 -8.81
CA ASP A 206 13.09 1.72 -8.87
C ASP A 206 13.91 1.04 -9.98
N ARG A 207 13.62 -0.22 -10.32
CA ARG A 207 14.24 -0.93 -11.45
C ARG A 207 13.71 -0.42 -12.77
N VAL A 208 12.41 -0.24 -12.90
CA VAL A 208 11.78 0.32 -14.10
C VAL A 208 12.25 1.75 -14.34
N ALA A 209 12.44 2.57 -13.31
CA ALA A 209 13.01 3.90 -13.47
C ALA A 209 14.44 3.84 -14.06
N ARG A 210 15.30 2.94 -13.56
CA ARG A 210 16.65 2.74 -14.11
C ARG A 210 16.63 2.19 -15.54
N LEU A 211 15.74 1.25 -15.86
CA LEU A 211 15.54 0.76 -17.23
C LEU A 211 15.15 1.90 -18.18
N ALA A 212 14.41 2.88 -17.71
CA ALA A 212 14.04 4.08 -18.45
C ALA A 212 15.18 5.14 -18.50
N GLY A 213 16.35 4.87 -17.91
CA GLY A 213 17.50 5.78 -17.87
C GLY A 213 17.41 6.87 -16.80
N ASP A 214 16.46 6.78 -15.86
CA ASP A 214 16.31 7.73 -14.76
C ASP A 214 16.89 7.16 -13.46
N ASP A 215 17.57 8.00 -12.68
CA ASP A 215 18.06 7.61 -11.36
C ASP A 215 17.00 7.90 -10.28
N PRO A 216 16.41 6.87 -9.66
CA PRO A 216 15.38 7.06 -8.65
C PRO A 216 15.91 7.66 -7.32
N LYS A 217 17.24 7.72 -7.12
CA LYS A 217 17.93 8.18 -5.88
C LYS A 217 17.52 7.40 -4.63
N MET A 218 16.89 6.25 -4.80
CA MET A 218 16.43 5.36 -3.73
C MET A 218 16.42 3.91 -4.21
N ARG A 219 16.20 2.99 -3.28
CA ARG A 219 15.97 1.57 -3.58
C ARG A 219 14.75 1.05 -2.83
N ILE A 220 14.00 0.18 -3.47
CA ILE A 220 12.96 -0.59 -2.79
C ILE A 220 13.60 -1.71 -2.00
N VAL A 221 13.37 -1.69 -0.68
CA VAL A 221 13.67 -2.77 0.25
C VAL A 221 12.37 -3.45 0.61
N PRO A 222 12.23 -4.76 0.34
CA PRO A 222 10.98 -5.48 0.57
C PRO A 222 10.86 -5.89 2.03
N PHE A 223 9.74 -5.53 2.68
CA PHE A 223 9.37 -6.02 4.00
C PHE A 223 8.12 -6.87 3.90
N ARG A 224 8.23 -8.16 4.29
CA ARG A 224 7.11 -9.08 4.36
C ARG A 224 6.33 -8.84 5.64
N GLY A 225 5.01 -8.70 5.49
CA GLY A 225 4.06 -8.71 6.57
C GLY A 225 3.33 -10.05 6.59
N GLU A 226 3.47 -10.78 7.67
CA GLU A 226 2.82 -12.07 7.86
C GLU A 226 1.52 -11.87 8.62
N TYR A 227 0.50 -12.60 8.21
CA TYR A 227 -0.83 -12.53 8.78
C TYR A 227 -1.24 -13.88 9.33
N TYR A 228 -2.15 -13.82 10.28
CA TYR A 228 -2.99 -14.93 10.69
C TYR A 228 -4.45 -14.58 10.39
N GLU A 229 -5.26 -15.59 10.20
CA GLU A 229 -6.70 -15.51 10.23
C GLU A 229 -7.19 -15.97 11.59
N LEU A 230 -8.19 -15.27 12.13
CA LEU A 230 -8.79 -15.62 13.44
C LEU A 230 -9.87 -16.66 13.25
N ALA A 231 -9.67 -17.87 13.78
CA ALA A 231 -10.62 -18.97 13.68
C ALA A 231 -11.98 -18.66 14.35
N ARG A 232 -12.01 -17.71 15.29
CA ARG A 232 -13.21 -17.18 15.95
C ARG A 232 -13.46 -15.72 15.55
N PRO A 233 -13.94 -15.46 14.31
CA PRO A 233 -14.12 -14.10 13.79
C PRO A 233 -15.16 -13.28 14.56
N GLU A 234 -16.06 -13.92 15.33
CA GLU A 234 -17.05 -13.27 16.18
C GLU A 234 -16.45 -12.44 17.32
N LEU A 235 -15.19 -12.68 17.69
CA LEU A 235 -14.46 -11.89 18.69
C LEU A 235 -14.19 -10.46 18.25
N VAL A 236 -14.31 -10.15 16.93
CA VAL A 236 -13.99 -8.84 16.36
C VAL A 236 -15.13 -8.38 15.48
N ARG A 237 -15.69 -7.21 15.78
CA ARG A 237 -16.77 -6.61 14.99
C ARG A 237 -16.27 -5.78 13.80
N GLY A 238 -15.13 -5.11 13.96
CA GLY A 238 -14.60 -4.20 12.97
C GLY A 238 -13.06 -4.17 12.92
N LEU A 239 -12.49 -3.05 13.28
CA LEU A 239 -11.06 -2.78 13.16
C LEU A 239 -10.49 -2.39 14.52
N VAL A 240 -9.56 -3.19 15.07
CA VAL A 240 -8.91 -2.93 16.36
C VAL A 240 -7.42 -2.79 16.22
N TYR A 241 -6.92 -1.61 16.51
CA TYR A 241 -5.53 -1.21 16.27
C TYR A 241 -4.85 -0.75 17.55
N PRO A 242 -3.56 -1.00 17.76
CA PRO A 242 -2.80 -0.38 18.83
C PRO A 242 -2.51 1.08 18.50
N VAL A 243 -2.14 1.84 19.52
CA VAL A 243 -1.51 3.15 19.32
C VAL A 243 -0.15 2.96 18.66
N PRO A 244 0.14 3.62 17.52
CA PRO A 244 1.42 3.44 16.84
C PRO A 244 2.58 3.97 17.68
N ASP A 245 3.69 3.25 17.63
CA ASP A 245 4.94 3.74 18.18
C ASP A 245 5.68 4.57 17.11
N PRO A 246 5.98 5.87 17.38
CA PRO A 246 6.62 6.75 16.40
C PRO A 246 8.06 6.35 16.07
N VAL A 247 8.71 5.55 16.92
CA VAL A 247 10.06 5.01 16.68
C VAL A 247 10.06 4.00 15.55
N PHE A 248 8.91 3.39 15.27
CA PHE A 248 8.80 2.29 14.30
C PHE A 248 8.04 2.71 13.04
N PRO A 249 8.54 2.34 11.86
CA PRO A 249 7.92 2.71 10.59
C PRO A 249 6.64 1.93 10.28
N PHE A 250 6.31 0.92 11.10
CA PHE A 250 5.17 0.04 10.88
C PHE A 250 4.24 0.04 12.08
N LEU A 251 2.94 -0.12 11.81
CA LEU A 251 1.94 -0.33 12.86
C LEU A 251 2.18 -1.70 13.51
N GLY A 252 1.95 -1.78 14.82
CA GLY A 252 1.95 -3.04 15.55
C GLY A 252 0.84 -3.99 15.07
N VAL A 253 0.85 -5.23 15.59
CA VAL A 253 -0.17 -6.22 15.29
C VAL A 253 -1.56 -5.67 15.59
N HIS A 254 -2.46 -5.77 14.62
CA HIS A 254 -3.83 -5.27 14.69
C HIS A 254 -4.80 -6.29 14.08
N LEU A 255 -6.09 -6.10 14.34
CA LEU A 255 -7.14 -6.98 13.84
C LEU A 255 -8.01 -6.22 12.86
N THR A 256 -8.32 -6.87 11.75
CA THR A 256 -9.08 -6.29 10.63
C THR A 256 -10.12 -7.27 10.15
N ARG A 257 -11.39 -6.96 10.36
CA ARG A 257 -12.48 -7.72 9.74
C ARG A 257 -12.56 -7.39 8.26
N GLY A 258 -12.57 -8.41 7.42
CA GLY A 258 -12.73 -8.30 5.97
C GLY A 258 -14.20 -8.20 5.54
N VAL A 259 -14.43 -7.85 4.27
CA VAL A 259 -15.78 -7.81 3.66
C VAL A 259 -16.42 -9.20 3.54
N ASP A 260 -15.63 -10.25 3.59
CA ASP A 260 -16.03 -11.65 3.62
C ASP A 260 -16.40 -12.15 5.03
N GLY A 261 -16.22 -11.31 6.05
CA GLY A 261 -16.47 -11.62 7.44
C GLY A 261 -15.31 -12.29 8.17
N GLY A 262 -14.26 -12.72 7.49
CA GLY A 262 -13.02 -13.19 8.09
C GLY A 262 -12.29 -12.09 8.86
N VAL A 263 -11.43 -12.45 9.79
CA VAL A 263 -10.63 -11.49 10.57
C VAL A 263 -9.15 -11.78 10.38
N HIS A 264 -8.45 -10.85 9.75
CA HIS A 264 -7.00 -10.89 9.63
C HIS A 264 -6.34 -10.27 10.86
N VAL A 265 -5.30 -10.93 11.36
CA VAL A 265 -4.51 -10.53 12.52
C VAL A 265 -3.08 -10.33 12.09
N GLY A 266 -2.55 -9.15 12.26
CA GLY A 266 -1.19 -8.78 11.81
C GLY A 266 -1.20 -7.39 11.16
N PRO A 267 -0.20 -7.12 10.30
CA PRO A 267 0.99 -7.93 10.07
C PRO A 267 2.15 -7.58 11.01
N ASN A 268 3.12 -8.46 11.09
CA ASN A 268 4.48 -8.12 11.50
C ASN A 268 5.25 -7.44 10.34
N ALA A 269 6.57 -7.24 10.47
CA ALA A 269 7.39 -6.67 9.41
C ALA A 269 8.81 -7.25 9.44
N VAL A 270 9.08 -8.25 8.60
CA VAL A 270 10.39 -8.87 8.44
C VAL A 270 10.99 -8.61 7.08
N LEU A 271 12.31 -8.53 6.97
CA LEU A 271 12.98 -8.40 5.67
C LEU A 271 12.64 -9.63 4.80
N ALA A 272 12.18 -9.39 3.57
CA ALA A 272 11.91 -10.45 2.61
C ALA A 272 13.17 -10.80 1.80
N GLY A 273 13.42 -12.09 1.54
CA GLY A 273 14.53 -12.58 0.71
C GLY A 273 14.35 -12.30 -0.79
N ALA A 274 13.18 -11.83 -1.19
CA ALA A 274 12.86 -11.42 -2.55
C ALA A 274 11.83 -10.29 -2.54
N ARG A 275 11.76 -9.48 -3.61
CA ARG A 275 10.74 -8.42 -3.74
C ARG A 275 9.31 -8.97 -3.77
N GLU A 276 9.18 -10.20 -4.21
CA GLU A 276 7.93 -10.96 -4.25
C GLU A 276 8.04 -12.21 -3.37
N GLY A 277 8.77 -12.09 -2.24
CA GLY A 277 8.99 -13.14 -1.25
C GLY A 277 7.86 -13.22 -0.24
N TYR A 278 6.78 -13.91 -0.60
CA TYR A 278 5.58 -14.07 0.23
C TYR A 278 5.71 -15.17 1.29
N SER A 279 6.80 -15.91 1.31
CA SER A 279 7.13 -16.92 2.34
C SER A 279 8.63 -16.95 2.62
N TRP A 280 9.05 -17.54 3.75
CA TRP A 280 10.44 -17.62 4.17
C TRP A 280 11.37 -18.32 3.15
N PRO A 281 10.99 -19.45 2.52
CA PRO A 281 11.87 -20.15 1.58
C PRO A 281 12.08 -19.38 0.26
N VAL A 282 11.25 -18.39 -0.05
CA VAL A 282 11.38 -17.62 -1.30
C VAL A 282 12.50 -16.61 -1.18
N VAL A 283 13.67 -16.98 -1.72
CA VAL A 283 14.85 -16.12 -1.82
C VAL A 283 15.24 -15.98 -3.28
N ARG A 284 15.39 -14.73 -3.72
CA ARG A 284 15.96 -14.41 -5.06
C ARG A 284 17.33 -13.75 -4.84
N PRO A 285 18.43 -14.40 -5.21
CA PRO A 285 19.79 -13.88 -4.93
C PRO A 285 20.01 -12.45 -5.46
N ALA A 286 19.50 -12.13 -6.65
CA ALA A 286 19.60 -10.79 -7.23
C ALA A 286 18.83 -9.70 -6.44
N ASP A 287 17.72 -10.06 -5.80
CA ASP A 287 16.95 -9.14 -4.96
C ASP A 287 17.65 -8.90 -3.63
N LEU A 288 18.11 -9.98 -3.00
CA LEU A 288 18.83 -9.92 -1.74
C LEU A 288 20.18 -9.18 -1.90
N ALA A 289 20.97 -9.55 -2.91
CA ALA A 289 22.23 -8.85 -3.24
C ALA A 289 21.98 -7.35 -3.50
N GLY A 290 20.91 -7.03 -4.25
CA GLY A 290 20.50 -5.65 -4.47
C GLY A 290 20.16 -4.89 -3.20
N THR A 291 19.54 -5.53 -2.22
CA THR A 291 19.23 -4.94 -0.90
C THR A 291 20.51 -4.75 -0.09
N LEU A 292 21.35 -5.79 0.01
CA LEU A 292 22.58 -5.77 0.81
C LEU A 292 23.65 -4.82 0.23
N ALA A 293 23.70 -4.64 -1.10
CA ALA A 293 24.58 -3.68 -1.75
C ALA A 293 24.14 -2.22 -1.59
N TRP A 294 22.96 -1.95 -1.02
CA TRP A 294 22.47 -0.59 -0.84
C TRP A 294 22.94 0.01 0.49
N PRO A 295 23.75 1.08 0.51
CA PRO A 295 24.24 1.67 1.76
C PRO A 295 23.14 2.06 2.73
N GLY A 296 22.02 2.58 2.20
CA GLY A 296 20.84 2.95 3.00
C GLY A 296 20.24 1.80 3.81
N PHE A 297 20.33 0.55 3.30
CA PHE A 297 19.89 -0.62 4.05
C PHE A 297 20.69 -0.80 5.35
N TRP A 298 22.01 -0.63 5.32
CA TRP A 298 22.85 -0.80 6.50
C TRP A 298 22.67 0.33 7.52
N HIS A 299 22.45 1.56 7.07
CA HIS A 299 22.10 2.68 7.94
C HIS A 299 20.75 2.42 8.64
N LEU A 300 19.75 1.95 7.90
CA LEU A 300 18.45 1.56 8.43
C LEU A 300 18.57 0.41 9.44
N ALA A 301 19.28 -0.65 9.06
CA ALA A 301 19.48 -1.84 9.90
C ALA A 301 20.16 -1.52 11.23
N ARG A 302 21.21 -0.69 11.21
CA ARG A 302 21.89 -0.24 12.45
C ARG A 302 20.98 0.57 13.36
N ARG A 303 20.17 1.47 12.77
CA ARG A 303 19.24 2.32 13.54
C ARG A 303 18.12 1.54 14.20
N HIS A 304 17.67 0.44 13.59
CA HIS A 304 16.50 -0.33 14.03
C HIS A 304 16.80 -1.81 14.32
N ALA A 305 18.05 -2.17 14.65
CA ALA A 305 18.49 -3.55 14.87
C ALA A 305 17.66 -4.29 15.93
N GLY A 306 17.47 -3.68 17.10
CA GLY A 306 16.71 -4.30 18.19
C GLY A 306 15.24 -4.56 17.83
N TYR A 307 14.63 -3.62 17.10
CA TYR A 307 13.26 -3.81 16.61
C TYR A 307 13.18 -4.95 15.59
N GLY A 308 14.09 -4.96 14.60
CA GLY A 308 14.13 -6.00 13.58
C GLY A 308 14.27 -7.39 14.17
N LEU A 309 15.11 -7.57 15.19
CA LEU A 309 15.24 -8.84 15.92
C LEU A 309 13.93 -9.23 16.63
N GLY A 310 13.23 -8.27 17.23
CA GLY A 310 11.92 -8.49 17.85
C GLY A 310 10.87 -8.93 16.84
N GLU A 311 10.86 -8.34 15.62
CA GLU A 311 9.95 -8.75 14.55
C GLU A 311 10.24 -10.16 14.04
N VAL A 312 11.53 -10.52 13.88
CA VAL A 312 11.93 -11.90 13.54
C VAL A 312 11.48 -12.87 14.63
N GLY A 313 11.67 -12.52 15.92
CA GLY A 313 11.19 -13.33 17.03
C GLY A 313 9.67 -13.55 17.01
N ARG A 314 8.88 -12.51 16.70
CA ARG A 314 7.43 -12.64 16.51
C ARG A 314 7.04 -13.46 15.28
N SER A 315 7.81 -13.37 14.21
CA SER A 315 7.60 -14.18 13.01
C SER A 315 7.83 -15.67 13.23
N LEU A 316 8.80 -16.01 14.06
CA LEU A 316 9.19 -17.40 14.35
C LEU A 316 8.43 -18.01 15.53
N SER A 317 7.71 -17.21 16.33
CA SER A 317 7.00 -17.67 17.53
C SER A 317 5.53 -17.25 17.52
N LYS A 318 4.66 -18.21 17.25
CA LYS A 318 3.19 -18.02 17.33
C LYS A 318 2.77 -17.54 18.72
N ALA A 319 3.39 -18.10 19.79
CA ALA A 319 3.15 -17.68 21.17
C ALA A 319 3.51 -16.21 21.42
N ALA A 320 4.63 -15.72 20.85
CA ALA A 320 5.04 -14.32 20.98
C ALA A 320 4.06 -13.41 20.18
N PHE A 321 3.60 -13.85 19.03
CA PHE A 321 2.59 -13.15 18.24
C PHE A 321 1.26 -13.08 18.99
N THR A 322 0.80 -14.21 19.55
CA THR A 322 -0.44 -14.27 20.35
C THR A 322 -0.38 -13.33 21.56
N ARG A 323 0.75 -13.24 22.25
CA ARG A 323 0.91 -12.28 23.36
C ARG A 323 0.73 -10.83 22.91
N ALA A 324 1.20 -10.47 21.71
CA ALA A 324 0.99 -9.13 21.15
C ALA A 324 -0.51 -8.87 20.85
N VAL A 325 -1.22 -9.84 20.30
CA VAL A 325 -2.67 -9.77 20.04
C VAL A 325 -3.45 -9.61 21.33
N ARG A 326 -3.12 -10.39 22.36
CA ARG A 326 -3.80 -10.40 23.66
C ARG A 326 -3.70 -9.08 24.41
N ARG A 327 -2.78 -8.21 24.07
CA ARG A 327 -2.77 -6.84 24.62
C ARG A 327 -4.04 -6.07 24.25
N LEU A 328 -4.58 -6.31 23.05
CA LEU A 328 -5.80 -5.68 22.54
C LEU A 328 -7.05 -6.53 22.82
N LEU A 329 -6.96 -7.82 22.56
CA LEU A 329 -8.02 -8.81 22.73
C LEU A 329 -7.57 -9.96 23.65
N PRO A 330 -7.76 -9.88 24.97
CA PRO A 330 -7.33 -10.93 25.91
C PRO A 330 -7.98 -12.30 25.68
N ALA A 331 -9.15 -12.36 25.06
CA ALA A 331 -9.91 -13.58 24.78
C ALA A 331 -9.27 -14.47 23.68
N VAL A 332 -8.31 -13.95 22.88
CA VAL A 332 -7.65 -14.71 21.81
C VAL A 332 -6.72 -15.75 22.40
N ARG A 333 -6.83 -16.98 21.88
CA ARG A 333 -5.97 -18.12 22.21
C ARG A 333 -4.99 -18.37 21.06
N GLU A 334 -3.90 -19.09 21.34
CA GLU A 334 -2.91 -19.43 20.31
C GLU A 334 -3.51 -20.27 19.17
N ASP A 335 -4.43 -21.19 19.53
CA ASP A 335 -5.12 -22.06 18.56
C ASP A 335 -6.10 -21.32 17.65
N ASP A 336 -6.52 -20.11 18.05
CA ASP A 336 -7.40 -19.27 17.22
C ASP A 336 -6.65 -18.66 16.03
N LEU A 337 -5.32 -18.66 16.02
CA LEU A 337 -4.53 -18.06 14.96
C LEU A 337 -4.14 -19.10 13.91
N VAL A 338 -4.71 -19.00 12.72
CA VAL A 338 -4.41 -19.84 11.56
C VAL A 338 -3.51 -19.04 10.59
N PRO A 339 -2.37 -19.59 10.13
CA PRO A 339 -1.51 -18.88 9.19
C PRO A 339 -2.26 -18.45 7.92
N ALA A 340 -2.10 -17.20 7.51
CA ALA A 340 -2.74 -16.60 6.34
C ALA A 340 -1.70 -16.10 5.31
N PRO A 341 -2.11 -15.84 4.06
CA PRO A 341 -1.20 -15.32 3.03
C PRO A 341 -0.53 -14.00 3.43
N ALA A 342 0.79 -13.93 3.21
CA ALA A 342 1.56 -12.73 3.49
C ALA A 342 1.44 -11.68 2.38
N GLY A 343 1.70 -10.42 2.74
CA GLY A 343 1.94 -9.31 1.83
C GLY A 343 3.39 -8.85 1.85
N VAL A 344 3.87 -8.21 0.80
CA VAL A 344 5.19 -7.56 0.78
C VAL A 344 5.01 -6.06 0.56
N ARG A 345 5.59 -5.28 1.47
CA ARG A 345 5.62 -3.82 1.39
C ARG A 345 6.84 -3.37 0.59
N ALA A 346 6.63 -2.52 -0.40
CA ALA A 346 7.69 -1.84 -1.14
C ALA A 346 8.14 -0.61 -0.35
N GLN A 347 9.15 -0.76 0.50
CA GLN A 347 9.66 0.37 1.27
C GLN A 347 10.79 1.07 0.51
N ALA A 348 10.55 2.32 0.14
CA ALA A 348 11.59 3.15 -0.46
C ALA A 348 12.57 3.64 0.61
N VAL A 349 13.86 3.36 0.40
CA VAL A 349 14.95 3.70 1.31
C VAL A 349 15.96 4.58 0.56
N LEU A 350 16.25 5.75 1.09
CA LEU A 350 17.29 6.65 0.58
C LEU A 350 18.69 6.12 0.93
N ARG A 351 19.73 6.71 0.33
CA ARG A 351 21.11 6.28 0.52
C ARG A 351 21.63 6.43 1.96
N ASP A 352 21.09 7.40 2.69
CA ASP A 352 21.39 7.68 4.11
C ASP A 352 20.58 6.82 5.10
N GLY A 353 19.74 5.90 4.60
CA GLY A 353 18.87 5.06 5.40
C GLY A 353 17.51 5.68 5.76
N THR A 354 17.25 6.90 5.33
CA THR A 354 15.95 7.54 5.54
C THR A 354 14.86 6.79 4.77
N LEU A 355 13.77 6.47 5.46
CA LEU A 355 12.58 5.91 4.85
C LEU A 355 11.79 7.02 4.17
N VAL A 356 11.43 6.82 2.91
CA VAL A 356 10.51 7.75 2.22
C VAL A 356 9.11 7.50 2.80
N ASP A 357 8.65 8.44 3.60
CA ASP A 357 7.36 8.29 4.29
C ASP A 357 6.17 8.67 3.41
N ASP A 358 6.25 9.75 2.63
CA ASP A 358 5.14 10.25 1.80
C ASP A 358 5.15 9.67 0.37
N PHE A 359 4.11 9.94 -0.41
CA PHE A 359 4.06 9.59 -1.83
C PHE A 359 5.16 10.31 -2.61
N LEU A 360 5.89 9.54 -3.43
CA LEU A 360 6.97 10.07 -4.24
C LEU A 360 6.66 9.86 -5.72
N ILE A 361 6.25 10.93 -6.39
CA ILE A 361 5.98 10.94 -7.83
C ILE A 361 6.99 11.88 -8.47
N ARG A 362 7.88 11.34 -9.32
CA ARG A 362 8.87 12.11 -10.06
C ARG A 362 8.53 12.16 -11.53
N GLN A 363 8.83 13.29 -12.14
CA GLN A 363 8.66 13.52 -13.58
C GLN A 363 10.03 13.73 -14.23
N GLY A 364 10.27 13.07 -15.34
CA GLY A 364 11.41 13.25 -16.21
C GLY A 364 10.97 13.57 -17.65
N PRO A 365 11.92 13.76 -18.56
CA PRO A 365 11.61 13.93 -19.99
C PRO A 365 10.89 12.68 -20.55
N GLY A 366 9.61 12.84 -20.91
CA GLY A 366 8.78 11.72 -21.39
C GLY A 366 8.43 10.65 -20.38
N THR A 367 8.67 10.87 -19.09
CA THR A 367 8.41 9.86 -18.04
C THR A 367 7.71 10.45 -16.82
N VAL A 368 6.86 9.64 -16.18
CA VAL A 368 6.32 9.88 -14.85
C VAL A 368 6.49 8.61 -14.01
N HIS A 369 7.22 8.70 -12.92
CA HIS A 369 7.51 7.56 -12.04
C HIS A 369 6.82 7.70 -10.70
N VAL A 370 6.00 6.72 -10.33
CA VAL A 370 5.50 6.55 -8.97
C VAL A 370 6.49 5.67 -8.22
N LEU A 371 7.43 6.31 -7.52
CA LEU A 371 8.57 5.65 -6.87
C LEU A 371 8.28 5.19 -5.45
N ASN A 372 7.30 5.81 -4.78
CA ASN A 372 6.85 5.40 -3.45
C ASN A 372 5.35 5.63 -3.32
N ALA A 373 4.62 4.55 -3.15
CA ALA A 373 3.18 4.57 -2.88
C ALA A 373 2.85 3.61 -1.72
N PRO A 374 3.31 3.95 -0.49
CA PRO A 374 3.05 3.13 0.68
C PRO A 374 1.60 3.25 1.13
N SER A 375 1.18 2.45 2.14
CA SER A 375 -0.12 2.67 2.78
C SER A 375 -0.27 4.15 3.17
N PRO A 376 -1.36 4.79 2.77
CA PRO A 376 -2.66 4.28 2.31
C PRO A 376 -2.88 4.32 0.79
N ALA A 377 -1.92 3.94 -0.03
CA ALA A 377 -2.00 4.12 -1.48
C ALA A 377 -3.24 3.46 -2.14
N ALA A 378 -3.73 2.34 -1.62
CA ALA A 378 -4.94 1.70 -2.13
C ALA A 378 -6.17 2.60 -1.92
N THR A 379 -6.38 3.11 -0.70
CA THR A 379 -7.42 4.11 -0.39
C THR A 379 -7.27 5.37 -1.23
N ALA A 380 -6.04 5.85 -1.38
CA ALA A 380 -5.69 7.07 -2.08
C ALA A 380 -5.53 6.89 -3.60
N SER A 381 -5.82 5.71 -4.15
CA SER A 381 -5.49 5.38 -5.54
C SER A 381 -6.18 6.27 -6.57
N LEU A 382 -7.44 6.64 -6.35
CA LEU A 382 -8.16 7.53 -7.23
C LEU A 382 -7.55 8.95 -7.29
N PRO A 383 -7.30 9.64 -6.15
CA PRO A 383 -6.57 10.92 -6.18
C PRO A 383 -5.13 10.80 -6.69
N ILE A 384 -4.40 9.72 -6.39
CA ILE A 384 -3.06 9.48 -6.94
C ILE A 384 -3.13 9.34 -8.47
N GLY A 385 -4.07 8.54 -8.97
CA GLY A 385 -4.27 8.35 -10.42
C GLY A 385 -4.54 9.67 -11.14
N ARG A 386 -5.37 10.55 -10.56
CA ARG A 386 -5.62 11.89 -11.12
C ARG A 386 -4.37 12.77 -11.11
N GLU A 387 -3.59 12.74 -10.07
CA GLU A 387 -2.33 13.51 -10.00
C GLU A 387 -1.31 13.01 -11.03
N VAL A 388 -1.17 11.68 -11.18
CA VAL A 388 -0.29 11.09 -12.20
C VAL A 388 -0.80 11.45 -13.60
N ALA A 389 -2.11 11.33 -13.87
CA ALA A 389 -2.73 11.70 -15.15
C ALA A 389 -2.49 13.18 -15.48
N ARG A 390 -2.67 14.09 -14.52
CA ARG A 390 -2.40 15.52 -14.71
C ARG A 390 -0.94 15.77 -15.13
N ARG A 391 0.03 15.08 -14.50
CA ARG A 391 1.45 15.18 -14.88
C ARG A 391 1.71 14.65 -16.27
N VAL A 392 1.10 13.51 -16.63
CA VAL A 392 1.20 12.90 -17.96
C VAL A 392 0.66 13.85 -19.03
N LEU A 393 -0.51 14.42 -18.82
CA LEU A 393 -1.10 15.38 -19.77
C LEU A 393 -0.21 16.60 -19.95
N GLY A 394 0.37 17.14 -18.88
CA GLY A 394 1.33 18.23 -18.96
C GLY A 394 2.65 17.86 -19.65
N VAL A 395 3.05 16.57 -19.69
CA VAL A 395 4.17 16.12 -20.53
C VAL A 395 3.77 16.06 -22.01
N LEU A 396 2.57 15.52 -22.28
CA LEU A 396 2.06 15.40 -23.67
C LEU A 396 1.84 16.74 -24.35
N GLU A 397 1.54 17.81 -23.59
CA GLU A 397 1.32 19.16 -24.11
C GLU A 397 2.63 19.91 -24.43
N ARG A 398 3.73 19.53 -23.78
CA ARG A 398 5.05 20.16 -23.98
C ARG A 398 5.93 19.49 -25.02
N GLY A 399 5.58 18.32 -25.50
CA GLY A 399 6.30 17.53 -26.51
C GLY A 399 5.41 17.21 -27.70
#